data_4f85d51d819709d07717a084d3e8a449
#
_entry.id   4f85d51d819709d07717a084d3e8a449
#
_cell.length_a   1.000
_cell.length_b   1.000
_cell.length_c   1.000
_cell.angle_alpha   90.00
_cell.angle_beta   90.00
_cell.angle_gamma   90.00
#
_symmetry.space_group_name_H-M   'P 1'
#
loop_
_entity.id
_entity.type
_entity.pdbx_description
1 polymer ?
#
loop_
_entity_poly.entity_id
_entity_poly.type
_entity_poly.pdbx_seq_one_letter_code
_entity_poly.pdbx_strand_id
1 'polypeptide(L)'
;MISAMGVYIITDDIVRHQDIPLKEVNFLAQWAFTNRILKSAKWAAQQGNHVQYMQLTSFGCGPDAFLIDEIRTLLKQYNKNLTLLKIDDVSNTGSIKLRVRSLVESLHISLQQAEERQVQKPLSLPLFTKKDRKKKIIAPFFTPFISPLIPSIFKVAGYEMETLPISDECSCDWGLKYSNNEVCYPATLIVGDIVKAFKEGRYDP
;
A
#
# COMPACT_ATOMS: atom_id res chain seq x y z
N MET A 1 17.18 0.78 22.36
CA MET A 1 17.71 1.79 21.43
C MET A 1 16.74 2.98 21.26
N ILE A 2 15.52 2.79 20.74
CA ILE A 2 14.54 3.88 20.53
C ILE A 2 14.13 4.53 21.84
N SER A 3 13.82 3.73 22.88
CA SER A 3 13.47 4.26 24.22
C SER A 3 14.57 5.13 24.85
N ALA A 4 15.84 4.88 24.51
CA ALA A 4 16.96 5.71 24.96
C ALA A 4 17.00 7.11 24.32
N MET A 5 16.11 7.38 23.36
CA MET A 5 15.94 8.71 22.73
C MET A 5 14.77 9.50 23.34
N GLY A 6 14.24 9.07 24.48
CA GLY A 6 13.12 9.74 25.15
C GLY A 6 11.76 9.46 24.54
N VAL A 7 11.64 8.41 23.72
CA VAL A 7 10.40 8.03 23.04
C VAL A 7 9.80 6.78 23.67
N TYR A 8 8.53 6.82 24.01
CA TYR A 8 7.78 5.63 24.44
C TYR A 8 7.40 4.79 23.22
N ILE A 9 7.53 3.46 23.35
CA ILE A 9 7.19 2.51 22.29
C ILE A 9 5.89 1.81 22.68
N ILE A 10 4.95 1.81 21.76
CA ILE A 10 3.72 1.03 21.82
C ILE A 10 3.76 0.05 20.66
N THR A 11 3.50 -1.23 20.93
CA THR A 11 3.46 -2.27 19.90
C THR A 11 2.04 -2.42 19.33
N ASP A 12 1.92 -3.08 18.18
CA ASP A 12 0.64 -3.39 17.54
C ASP A 12 -0.30 -4.26 18.38
N ASP A 13 0.18 -4.82 19.49
CA ASP A 13 -0.66 -5.54 20.45
C ASP A 13 -1.75 -4.68 21.09
N ILE A 14 -1.57 -3.35 21.12
CA ILE A 14 -2.58 -2.42 21.65
C ILE A 14 -3.94 -2.58 20.95
N VAL A 15 -3.95 -2.99 19.69
CA VAL A 15 -5.19 -3.17 18.91
C VAL A 15 -5.72 -4.60 18.89
N ARG A 16 -5.04 -5.52 19.56
CA ARG A 16 -5.33 -6.96 19.49
C ARG A 16 -6.78 -7.32 19.81
N HIS A 17 -7.38 -6.64 20.75
CA HIS A 17 -8.75 -6.87 21.23
C HIS A 17 -9.70 -5.71 20.91
N GLN A 18 -9.27 -4.78 20.03
CA GLN A 18 -10.09 -3.65 19.64
C GLN A 18 -10.79 -3.92 18.31
N ASP A 19 -12.07 -3.56 18.25
CA ASP A 19 -12.81 -3.57 16.99
C ASP A 19 -12.58 -2.24 16.26
N ILE A 20 -11.60 -2.24 15.37
CA ILE A 20 -11.25 -1.08 14.55
C ILE A 20 -11.69 -1.39 13.11
N PRO A 21 -12.75 -0.74 12.62
CA PRO A 21 -13.24 -0.98 11.26
C PRO A 21 -12.25 -0.41 10.23
N LEU A 22 -11.99 -1.18 9.16
CA LEU A 22 -11.08 -0.80 8.07
C LEU A 22 -11.85 -0.43 6.79
N LYS A 23 -12.92 0.35 6.92
CA LYS A 23 -13.80 0.70 5.79
C LYS A 23 -13.13 1.58 4.73
N GLU A 24 -12.11 2.34 5.12
CA GLU A 24 -11.36 3.24 4.24
C GLU A 24 -10.21 2.56 3.50
N VAL A 25 -9.92 1.31 3.87
CA VAL A 25 -8.83 0.54 3.27
C VAL A 25 -9.37 -0.20 2.06
N ASN A 26 -8.77 0.04 0.90
CA ASN A 26 -9.16 -0.59 -0.36
C ASN A 26 -8.52 -1.97 -0.57
N PHE A 27 -7.61 -2.36 0.29
CA PHE A 27 -6.89 -3.62 0.24
C PHE A 27 -7.64 -4.70 1.02
N LEU A 28 -7.96 -5.82 0.35
CA LEU A 28 -8.54 -7.00 1.00
C LEU A 28 -7.47 -7.72 1.82
N ALA A 29 -7.43 -7.41 3.10
CA ALA A 29 -6.51 -8.06 4.03
C ALA A 29 -7.10 -9.41 4.46
N GLN A 30 -6.66 -10.48 3.81
CA GLN A 30 -7.07 -11.86 4.13
C GLN A 30 -6.22 -12.45 5.27
N TRP A 31 -5.09 -11.84 5.60
CA TRP A 31 -4.15 -12.34 6.59
C TRP A 31 -4.29 -11.61 7.92
N ALA A 32 -4.26 -12.37 8.99
CA ALA A 32 -4.44 -11.84 10.35
C ALA A 32 -3.40 -10.77 10.72
N PHE A 33 -2.12 -10.98 10.33
CA PHE A 33 -1.05 -10.02 10.60
C PHE A 33 -1.23 -8.72 9.84
N THR A 34 -1.55 -8.79 8.54
CA THR A 34 -1.82 -7.61 7.71
C THR A 34 -2.97 -6.79 8.27
N ASN A 35 -4.07 -7.45 8.69
CA ASN A 35 -5.20 -6.78 9.34
C ASN A 35 -4.80 -6.09 10.63
N ARG A 36 -3.97 -6.74 11.47
CA ARG A 36 -3.50 -6.16 12.73
C ARG A 36 -2.63 -4.93 12.49
N ILE A 37 -1.74 -5.00 11.51
CA ILE A 37 -0.88 -3.87 11.11
C ILE A 37 -1.74 -2.70 10.61
N LEU A 38 -2.73 -2.91 9.76
CA LEU A 38 -3.65 -1.88 9.28
C LEU A 38 -4.47 -1.27 10.42
N LYS A 39 -4.98 -2.09 11.34
CA LYS A 39 -5.69 -1.62 12.53
C LYS A 39 -4.81 -0.77 13.43
N SER A 40 -3.54 -1.15 13.63
CA SER A 40 -2.61 -0.36 14.44
C SER A 40 -2.24 0.97 13.77
N ALA A 41 -2.07 0.97 12.44
CA ALA A 41 -1.87 2.20 11.69
C ALA A 41 -3.07 3.15 11.80
N LYS A 42 -4.28 2.62 11.67
CA LYS A 42 -5.52 3.39 11.85
C LYS A 42 -5.68 3.92 13.26
N TRP A 43 -5.43 3.07 14.26
CA TRP A 43 -5.44 3.50 15.65
C TRP A 43 -4.48 4.65 15.89
N ALA A 44 -3.23 4.52 15.43
CA ALA A 44 -2.22 5.57 15.56
C ALA A 44 -2.60 6.84 14.79
N ALA A 45 -3.23 6.70 13.63
CA ALA A 45 -3.72 7.82 12.83
C ALA A 45 -4.77 8.65 13.58
N GLN A 46 -5.64 8.00 14.33
CA GLN A 46 -6.72 8.63 15.11
C GLN A 46 -6.25 9.29 16.41
N GLN A 47 -5.03 8.98 16.86
CA GLN A 47 -4.46 9.63 18.06
C GLN A 47 -3.97 11.05 17.75
N GLY A 48 -3.71 11.84 18.80
CA GLY A 48 -3.07 13.15 18.66
C GLY A 48 -1.67 13.08 18.03
N ASN A 49 -1.09 14.25 17.71
CA ASN A 49 0.22 14.34 17.05
C ASN A 49 1.39 13.76 17.88
N HIS A 50 1.21 13.55 19.17
CA HIS A 50 2.19 12.92 20.03
C HIS A 50 2.35 11.40 19.78
N VAL A 51 1.40 10.77 19.07
CA VAL A 51 1.49 9.36 18.66
C VAL A 51 1.83 9.31 17.18
N GLN A 52 2.93 8.66 16.84
CA GLN A 52 3.40 8.48 15.47
C GLN A 52 3.48 7.02 15.12
N TYR A 53 3.24 6.71 13.85
CA TYR A 53 3.28 5.34 13.36
C TYR A 53 4.62 5.03 12.70
N MET A 54 5.18 3.88 13.04
CA MET A 54 6.42 3.39 12.50
C MET A 54 6.25 1.94 12.07
N GLN A 55 6.49 1.66 10.79
CA GLN A 55 6.41 0.32 10.22
C GLN A 55 7.79 -0.31 10.14
N LEU A 56 7.93 -1.51 10.70
CA LEU A 56 9.09 -2.37 10.49
C LEU A 56 8.82 -3.27 9.29
N THR A 57 9.77 -3.38 8.37
CA THR A 57 9.70 -4.30 7.23
C THR A 57 11.09 -4.81 6.88
N SER A 58 11.20 -5.99 6.33
CA SER A 58 12.47 -6.51 5.79
C SER A 58 12.50 -6.46 4.26
N PHE A 59 11.44 -6.89 3.61
CA PHE A 59 11.34 -6.92 2.15
C PHE A 59 10.07 -6.20 1.66
N GLY A 60 10.16 -5.55 0.51
CA GLY A 60 9.01 -4.99 -0.18
C GLY A 60 8.34 -6.02 -1.11
N CYS A 61 8.01 -7.23 -0.62
CA CYS A 61 7.40 -8.28 -1.42
C CYS A 61 6.11 -8.82 -0.80
N GLY A 62 5.28 -9.44 -1.62
CA GLY A 62 4.01 -10.00 -1.19
C GLY A 62 3.07 -8.95 -0.58
N PRO A 63 2.34 -9.31 0.48
CA PRO A 63 1.38 -8.40 1.12
C PRO A 63 2.00 -7.08 1.62
N ASP A 64 3.27 -7.10 2.06
CA ASP A 64 3.95 -5.93 2.62
C ASP A 64 4.11 -4.80 1.60
N ALA A 65 4.32 -5.12 0.32
CA ALA A 65 4.44 -4.13 -0.73
C ALA A 65 3.19 -3.26 -0.86
N PHE A 66 2.01 -3.89 -0.85
CA PHE A 66 0.72 -3.19 -0.95
C PHE A 66 0.32 -2.55 0.39
N LEU A 67 0.63 -3.24 1.49
CA LEU A 67 0.33 -2.77 2.83
C LEU A 67 0.99 -1.42 3.14
N ILE A 68 2.23 -1.22 2.72
CA ILE A 68 2.96 0.03 2.92
C ILE A 68 2.24 1.20 2.24
N ASP A 69 1.75 1.02 1.03
CA ASP A 69 1.05 2.06 0.28
C ASP A 69 -0.34 2.37 0.87
N GLU A 70 -1.06 1.34 1.31
CA GLU A 70 -2.33 1.53 2.02
C GLU A 70 -2.15 2.29 3.34
N ILE A 71 -1.13 1.93 4.13
CA ILE A 71 -0.80 2.62 5.38
C ILE A 71 -0.41 4.07 5.10
N ARG A 72 0.40 4.31 4.08
CA ARG A 72 0.82 5.68 3.69
C ARG A 72 -0.39 6.52 3.31
N THR A 73 -1.31 5.98 2.54
CA THR A 73 -2.55 6.63 2.13
C THR A 73 -3.46 6.90 3.33
N LEU A 74 -3.63 5.91 4.21
CA LEU A 74 -4.41 6.02 5.43
C LEU A 74 -3.85 7.12 6.34
N LEU A 75 -2.55 7.11 6.64
CA LEU A 75 -1.92 8.10 7.52
C LEU A 75 -2.01 9.52 6.97
N LYS A 76 -1.86 9.70 5.65
CA LYS A 76 -2.01 11.00 4.98
C LYS A 76 -3.40 11.61 5.19
N GLN A 77 -4.47 10.80 5.25
CA GLN A 77 -5.82 11.29 5.54
C GLN A 77 -5.93 11.97 6.91
N TYR A 78 -5.06 11.59 7.85
CA TYR A 78 -4.99 12.16 9.20
C TYR A 78 -3.80 13.11 9.39
N ASN A 79 -3.21 13.60 8.29
CA ASN A 79 -2.02 14.47 8.28
C ASN A 79 -0.81 13.88 8.99
N LYS A 80 -0.66 12.55 8.96
CA LYS A 80 0.48 11.85 9.51
C LYS A 80 1.34 11.23 8.41
N ASN A 81 2.62 11.10 8.68
CA ASN A 81 3.57 10.48 7.79
C ASN A 81 3.89 9.04 8.23
N LEU A 82 4.14 8.17 7.27
CA LEU A 82 4.66 6.84 7.52
C LEU A 82 6.18 6.93 7.72
N THR A 83 6.66 6.45 8.87
CA THR A 83 8.09 6.20 9.06
C THR A 83 8.35 4.73 8.84
N LEU A 84 9.07 4.40 7.75
CA LEU A 84 9.42 3.05 7.38
C LEU A 84 10.84 2.73 7.83
N LEU A 85 11.00 1.66 8.61
CA LEU A 85 12.29 1.10 8.99
C LEU A 85 12.49 -0.23 8.29
N LYS A 86 13.43 -0.30 7.35
CA LYS A 86 13.87 -1.55 6.74
C LYS A 86 14.89 -2.20 7.64
N ILE A 87 14.62 -3.44 8.02
CA ILE A 87 15.49 -4.27 8.87
C ILE A 87 15.82 -5.53 8.08
N ASP A 88 17.08 -5.69 7.74
CA ASP A 88 17.65 -6.87 7.09
C ASP A 88 18.92 -7.31 7.84
N ASP A 89 19.51 -8.41 7.42
CA ASP A 89 20.73 -8.95 8.03
C ASP A 89 21.94 -8.02 7.93
N VAL A 90 21.89 -7.05 7.01
CA VAL A 90 22.94 -6.04 6.78
C VAL A 90 22.58 -4.69 7.40
N SER A 91 21.44 -4.59 8.08
CA SER A 91 20.93 -3.32 8.60
C SER A 91 21.90 -2.70 9.62
N ASN A 92 22.38 -1.53 9.30
CA ASN A 92 23.21 -0.74 10.21
C ASN A 92 22.31 -0.05 11.25
N THR A 93 22.54 -0.33 12.54
CA THR A 93 21.86 0.34 13.64
C THR A 93 21.95 1.87 13.59
N GLY A 94 23.00 2.41 12.95
CA GLY A 94 23.17 3.84 12.72
C GLY A 94 22.09 4.45 11.84
N SER A 95 21.71 3.78 10.76
CA SER A 95 20.67 4.26 9.85
C SER A 95 19.29 4.29 10.54
N ILE A 96 19.00 3.29 11.37
CA ILE A 96 17.78 3.24 12.17
C ILE A 96 17.75 4.38 13.19
N LYS A 97 18.87 4.61 13.91
CA LYS A 97 18.99 5.74 14.85
C LYS A 97 18.77 7.08 14.17
N LEU A 98 19.35 7.27 12.98
CA LEU A 98 19.19 8.51 12.22
C LEU A 98 17.74 8.76 11.83
N ARG A 99 17.06 7.76 11.30
CA ARG A 99 15.62 7.87 10.92
C ARG A 99 14.73 8.17 12.11
N VAL A 100 14.98 7.53 13.27
CA VAL A 100 14.21 7.82 14.49
C VAL A 100 14.48 9.22 15.00
N ARG A 101 15.74 9.70 14.99
CA ARG A 101 16.07 11.07 15.35
C ARG A 101 15.39 12.08 14.43
N SER A 102 15.44 11.86 13.12
CA SER A 102 14.76 12.74 12.15
C SER A 102 13.25 12.80 12.40
N LEU A 103 12.62 11.68 12.78
CA LEU A 103 11.22 11.67 13.15
C LEU A 103 10.98 12.53 14.40
N VAL A 104 11.75 12.32 15.47
CA VAL A 104 11.61 13.07 16.73
C VAL A 104 11.80 14.57 16.51
N GLU A 105 12.83 14.97 15.75
CA GLU A 105 13.08 16.38 15.43
C GLU A 105 11.95 16.99 14.58
N SER A 106 11.47 16.26 13.58
CA SER A 106 10.33 16.72 12.76
C SER A 106 9.07 16.94 13.59
N LEU A 107 8.85 16.13 14.63
CA LEU A 107 7.75 16.27 15.57
C LEU A 107 7.91 17.52 16.44
N HIS A 108 9.09 17.76 16.97
CA HIS A 108 9.37 18.97 17.75
C HIS A 108 9.08 20.23 16.94
N ILE A 109 9.53 20.27 15.67
CA ILE A 109 9.27 21.39 14.76
C ILE A 109 7.76 21.53 14.47
N SER A 110 7.07 20.42 14.18
CA SER A 110 5.65 20.43 13.86
C SER A 110 4.77 20.84 15.06
N LEU A 111 5.19 20.52 16.29
CA LEU A 111 4.49 20.94 17.50
C LEU A 111 4.68 22.43 17.79
N GLN A 112 5.80 23.02 17.34
CA GLN A 112 6.08 24.45 17.47
C GLN A 112 5.34 25.27 16.40
N GLN A 113 5.11 24.68 15.23
CA GLN A 113 4.39 25.28 14.10
C GLN A 113 2.96 24.76 14.07
N ALA A 114 2.13 25.13 15.03
CA ALA A 114 0.72 24.71 15.11
C ALA A 114 -0.09 25.23 13.91
N GLU A 115 0.14 24.68 12.72
CA GLU A 115 -0.70 24.87 11.55
C GLU A 115 -1.87 23.87 11.58
N GLU A 116 -3.08 24.37 11.52
CA GLU A 116 -4.30 23.59 11.25
C GLU A 116 -4.19 22.96 9.85
N ARG A 117 -3.65 21.77 9.77
CA ARG A 117 -3.61 21.00 8.52
C ARG A 117 -4.99 20.40 8.28
N GLN A 118 -5.58 20.73 7.16
CA GLN A 118 -6.88 20.16 6.75
C GLN A 118 -6.76 18.66 6.51
N VAL A 119 -7.63 17.89 7.15
CA VAL A 119 -7.76 16.43 6.92
C VAL A 119 -8.27 16.23 5.49
N GLN A 120 -7.48 15.56 4.67
CA GLN A 120 -7.89 15.20 3.31
C GLN A 120 -8.98 14.13 3.37
N LYS A 121 -10.08 14.35 2.62
CA LYS A 121 -11.12 13.32 2.51
C LYS A 121 -10.54 12.04 1.91
N PRO A 122 -10.94 10.86 2.45
CA PRO A 122 -10.52 9.59 1.87
C PRO A 122 -10.91 9.51 0.39
N LEU A 123 -9.99 9.04 -0.43
CA LEU A 123 -10.28 8.69 -1.81
C LEU A 123 -11.14 7.41 -1.78
N SER A 124 -12.45 7.55 -1.80
CA SER A 124 -13.33 6.39 -1.92
C SER A 124 -13.38 5.94 -3.38
N LEU A 125 -12.84 4.76 -3.66
CA LEU A 125 -13.04 4.14 -4.96
C LEU A 125 -14.50 3.72 -5.11
N PRO A 126 -15.12 3.95 -6.29
CA PRO A 126 -16.48 3.51 -6.52
C PRO A 126 -16.55 1.99 -6.45
N LEU A 127 -17.54 1.48 -5.73
CA LEU A 127 -17.78 0.03 -5.67
C LEU A 127 -18.27 -0.48 -7.02
N PHE A 128 -17.75 -1.65 -7.41
CA PHE A 128 -18.23 -2.36 -8.60
C PHE A 128 -19.69 -2.81 -8.40
N THR A 129 -20.57 -2.38 -9.31
CA THR A 129 -22.00 -2.62 -9.23
C THR A 129 -22.49 -3.49 -10.40
N LYS A 130 -23.74 -3.91 -10.37
CA LYS A 130 -24.35 -4.65 -11.50
C LYS A 130 -24.31 -3.87 -12.83
N LYS A 131 -24.30 -2.54 -12.80
CA LYS A 131 -24.19 -1.68 -13.99
C LYS A 131 -22.80 -1.78 -14.62
N ASP A 132 -21.78 -2.04 -13.84
CA ASP A 132 -20.39 -2.12 -14.29
C ASP A 132 -20.06 -3.47 -14.96
N ARG A 133 -20.98 -4.44 -14.96
CA ARG A 133 -20.82 -5.72 -15.68
C ARG A 133 -20.57 -5.57 -17.18
N LYS A 134 -20.97 -4.43 -17.76
CA LYS A 134 -20.76 -4.12 -19.18
C LYS A 134 -19.33 -3.62 -19.44
N LYS A 135 -18.56 -3.30 -18.42
CA LYS A 135 -17.18 -2.86 -18.54
C LYS A 135 -16.30 -4.08 -18.81
N LYS A 136 -15.33 -3.90 -19.70
CA LYS A 136 -14.31 -4.92 -19.95
C LYS A 136 -13.37 -5.01 -18.75
N ILE A 137 -13.12 -6.21 -18.26
CA ILE A 137 -12.15 -6.49 -17.19
C ILE A 137 -10.83 -6.86 -17.86
N ILE A 138 -9.77 -6.20 -17.49
CA ILE A 138 -8.41 -6.49 -17.93
C ILE A 138 -7.68 -7.20 -16.80
N ALA A 139 -7.07 -8.34 -17.06
CA ALA A 139 -6.27 -9.08 -16.10
C ALA A 139 -4.82 -9.21 -16.60
N PRO A 140 -3.84 -9.21 -15.67
CA PRO A 140 -2.46 -9.50 -16.04
C PRO A 140 -2.33 -10.94 -16.57
N PHE A 141 -1.23 -11.21 -17.25
CA PHE A 141 -0.86 -12.57 -17.62
C PHE A 141 -0.44 -13.37 -16.38
N PHE A 142 -0.99 -14.55 -16.22
CA PHE A 142 -0.65 -15.44 -15.09
C PHE A 142 0.34 -16.52 -15.53
N THR A 143 -0.13 -17.42 -16.38
CA THR A 143 0.69 -18.50 -16.94
C THR A 143 0.15 -18.89 -18.33
N PRO A 144 0.97 -19.55 -19.18
CA PRO A 144 0.52 -20.05 -20.48
C PRO A 144 -0.68 -21.01 -20.37
N PHE A 145 -0.84 -21.71 -19.24
CA PHE A 145 -1.93 -22.67 -19.04
C PHE A 145 -3.20 -22.04 -18.50
N ILE A 146 -3.09 -21.05 -17.61
CA ILE A 146 -4.23 -20.46 -16.92
C ILE A 146 -4.80 -19.28 -17.70
N SER A 147 -3.96 -18.40 -18.24
CA SER A 147 -4.38 -17.15 -18.87
C SER A 147 -5.40 -17.36 -20.00
N PRO A 148 -5.27 -18.37 -20.88
CA PRO A 148 -6.26 -18.60 -21.93
C PRO A 148 -7.63 -19.08 -21.42
N LEU A 149 -7.69 -19.66 -20.23
CA LEU A 149 -8.92 -20.20 -19.64
C LEU A 149 -9.75 -19.13 -18.92
N ILE A 150 -9.09 -18.11 -18.35
CA ILE A 150 -9.72 -17.09 -17.52
C ILE A 150 -10.85 -16.35 -18.26
N PRO A 151 -10.66 -15.84 -19.48
CA PRO A 151 -11.73 -15.14 -20.20
C PRO A 151 -12.98 -16.00 -20.39
N SER A 152 -12.81 -17.30 -20.67
CA SER A 152 -13.92 -18.23 -20.86
C SER A 152 -14.71 -18.45 -19.56
N ILE A 153 -14.01 -18.58 -18.44
CA ILE A 153 -14.64 -18.73 -17.10
C ILE A 153 -15.46 -17.49 -16.77
N PHE A 154 -14.90 -16.30 -16.96
CA PHE A 154 -15.58 -15.04 -16.67
C PHE A 154 -16.77 -14.79 -17.62
N LYS A 155 -16.68 -15.23 -18.86
CA LYS A 155 -17.79 -15.16 -19.83
C LYS A 155 -19.00 -15.99 -19.36
N VAL A 156 -18.78 -17.19 -18.79
CA VAL A 156 -19.85 -17.99 -18.20
C VAL A 156 -20.52 -17.28 -17.02
N ALA A 157 -19.74 -16.51 -16.25
CA ALA A 157 -20.27 -15.70 -15.14
C ALA A 157 -20.91 -14.37 -15.60
N GLY A 158 -20.94 -14.09 -16.90
CA GLY A 158 -21.57 -12.90 -17.47
C GLY A 158 -20.68 -11.65 -17.45
N TYR A 159 -19.36 -11.82 -17.45
CA TYR A 159 -18.38 -10.73 -17.53
C TYR A 159 -17.57 -10.82 -18.81
N GLU A 160 -17.25 -9.66 -19.39
CA GLU A 160 -16.28 -9.57 -20.47
C GLU A 160 -14.89 -9.37 -19.87
N MET A 161 -13.99 -10.32 -20.08
CA MET A 161 -12.64 -10.29 -19.57
C MET A 161 -11.61 -10.62 -20.63
N GLU A 162 -10.47 -9.95 -20.55
CA GLU A 162 -9.31 -10.20 -21.40
C GLU A 162 -8.05 -10.31 -20.53
N THR A 163 -7.18 -11.26 -20.84
CA THR A 163 -5.86 -11.35 -20.25
C THR A 163 -4.85 -10.64 -21.12
N LEU A 164 -4.00 -9.82 -20.52
CA LEU A 164 -2.91 -9.14 -21.20
C LEU A 164 -1.87 -10.16 -21.71
N PRO A 165 -1.06 -9.80 -22.72
CA PRO A 165 0.08 -10.60 -23.14
C PRO A 165 1.09 -10.79 -22.02
N ILE A 166 2.01 -11.74 -22.20
CA ILE A 166 3.16 -11.92 -21.32
C ILE A 166 4.00 -10.64 -21.28
N SER A 167 4.51 -10.31 -20.09
CA SER A 167 5.35 -9.14 -19.86
C SER A 167 6.63 -9.17 -20.71
N ASP A 168 7.06 -8.01 -21.16
CA ASP A 168 8.29 -7.80 -21.93
C ASP A 168 9.13 -6.64 -21.35
N GLU A 169 10.19 -6.24 -22.05
CA GLU A 169 11.06 -5.13 -21.60
C GLU A 169 10.30 -3.81 -21.47
N CYS A 170 9.37 -3.51 -22.38
CA CYS A 170 8.54 -2.31 -22.29
C CYS A 170 7.63 -2.33 -21.04
N SER A 171 7.16 -3.51 -20.66
CA SER A 171 6.40 -3.67 -19.40
C SER A 171 7.25 -3.31 -18.19
N CYS A 172 8.54 -3.69 -18.21
CA CYS A 172 9.48 -3.31 -17.16
C CYS A 172 9.66 -1.78 -17.08
N ASP A 173 9.90 -1.13 -18.21
CA ASP A 173 10.13 0.32 -18.31
C ASP A 173 8.92 1.12 -17.81
N TRP A 174 7.72 0.75 -18.25
CA TRP A 174 6.48 1.38 -17.80
C TRP A 174 6.22 1.11 -16.32
N GLY A 175 6.50 -0.11 -15.84
CA GLY A 175 6.36 -0.48 -14.45
C GLY A 175 7.28 0.33 -13.55
N LEU A 176 8.56 0.43 -13.87
CA LEU A 176 9.53 1.23 -13.11
C LEU A 176 9.17 2.72 -13.05
N LYS A 177 8.53 3.23 -14.10
CA LYS A 177 8.13 4.64 -14.17
C LYS A 177 6.89 4.96 -13.33
N TYR A 178 5.95 4.03 -13.18
CA TYR A 178 4.64 4.28 -12.58
C TYR A 178 4.39 3.53 -11.28
N SER A 179 5.14 2.47 -10.96
CA SER A 179 5.02 1.79 -9.69
C SER A 179 5.90 2.44 -8.62
N ASN A 180 5.55 2.18 -7.37
CA ASN A 180 6.38 2.56 -6.23
C ASN A 180 7.66 1.71 -6.22
N ASN A 181 8.80 2.33 -5.94
CA ASN A 181 10.11 1.67 -5.84
C ASN A 181 10.19 0.59 -4.74
N GLU A 182 9.21 0.53 -3.85
CA GLU A 182 9.18 -0.41 -2.74
C GLU A 182 8.37 -1.68 -3.04
N VAL A 183 7.66 -1.75 -4.19
CA VAL A 183 6.95 -2.96 -4.62
C VAL A 183 7.92 -3.98 -5.22
N CYS A 184 7.54 -5.26 -5.16
CA CYS A 184 8.36 -6.33 -5.73
C CYS A 184 8.36 -6.28 -7.27
N TYR A 185 9.41 -6.81 -7.87
CA TYR A 185 9.58 -6.81 -9.33
C TYR A 185 8.39 -7.41 -10.11
N PRO A 186 7.79 -8.56 -9.70
CA PRO A 186 6.59 -9.05 -10.37
C PRO A 186 5.41 -8.07 -10.34
N ALA A 187 5.20 -7.37 -9.23
CA ALA A 187 4.15 -6.34 -9.15
C ALA A 187 4.47 -5.14 -10.07
N THR A 188 5.74 -4.75 -10.17
CA THR A 188 6.20 -3.74 -11.12
C THR A 188 5.86 -4.12 -12.55
N LEU A 189 6.10 -5.37 -12.96
CA LEU A 189 5.74 -5.87 -14.30
C LEU A 189 4.23 -5.81 -14.55
N ILE A 190 3.42 -6.22 -13.58
CA ILE A 190 1.94 -6.15 -13.70
C ILE A 190 1.45 -4.71 -13.90
N VAL A 191 1.99 -3.77 -13.12
CA VAL A 191 1.69 -2.33 -13.31
C VAL A 191 2.11 -1.90 -14.71
N GLY A 192 3.29 -2.31 -15.15
CA GLY A 192 3.81 -2.00 -16.47
C GLY A 192 2.95 -2.54 -17.60
N ASP A 193 2.49 -3.78 -17.51
CA ASP A 193 1.58 -4.40 -18.50
C ASP A 193 0.29 -3.61 -18.66
N ILE A 194 -0.31 -3.21 -17.53
CA ILE A 194 -1.54 -2.42 -17.53
C ILE A 194 -1.28 -1.04 -18.14
N VAL A 195 -0.25 -0.32 -17.67
CA VAL A 195 0.08 1.01 -18.21
C VAL A 195 0.40 0.96 -19.69
N LYS A 196 1.18 -0.02 -20.13
CA LYS A 196 1.51 -0.26 -21.54
C LYS A 196 0.27 -0.43 -22.39
N ALA A 197 -0.68 -1.27 -21.94
CA ALA A 197 -1.91 -1.54 -22.68
C ALA A 197 -2.74 -0.27 -22.93
N PHE A 198 -2.81 0.65 -21.95
CA PHE A 198 -3.46 1.96 -22.14
C PHE A 198 -2.62 2.90 -23.02
N LYS A 199 -1.30 2.92 -22.87
CA LYS A 199 -0.42 3.79 -23.66
C LYS A 199 -0.35 3.39 -25.14
N GLU A 200 -0.48 2.11 -25.44
CA GLU A 200 -0.57 1.59 -26.81
C GLU A 200 -1.97 1.79 -27.45
N GLY A 201 -2.90 2.38 -26.73
CA GLY A 201 -4.26 2.66 -27.23
C GLY A 201 -5.13 1.41 -27.41
N ARG A 202 -4.80 0.32 -26.70
CA ARG A 202 -5.65 -0.90 -26.72
C ARG A 202 -6.98 -0.70 -26.00
N TYR A 203 -6.97 0.17 -25.00
CA TYR A 203 -8.13 0.43 -24.14
C TYR A 203 -8.26 1.93 -23.89
N ASP A 204 -9.50 2.41 -23.86
CA ASP A 204 -9.83 3.74 -23.37
C ASP A 204 -10.07 3.67 -21.86
N PRO A 205 -9.54 4.63 -21.07
CA PRO A 205 -9.67 4.66 -19.61
C PRO A 205 -11.09 4.90 -19.10
#